data_5c7c36643987713d84f38f31bf55b317
#
_entry.id   5c7c36643987713d84f38f31bf55b317
#
_cell.length_a   1.000
_cell.length_b   1.000
_cell.length_c   1.000
_cell.angle_alpha   90.00
_cell.angle_beta   90.00
_cell.angle_gamma   90.00
#
_symmetry.space_group_name_H-M   'P 1'
#
loop_
_entity.id
_entity.type
_entity.pdbx_description
1 polymer ?
#
loop_
_entity_poly.entity_id
_entity_poly.type
_entity_poly.pdbx_seq_one_letter_code
_entity_poly.pdbx_strand_id
1 'polypeptide(L)'
;MKSKNKGKDFCIFALLGILFFTAVVIVPFVYGVYLTFTDWNGVSQVKNFIGLKNYVGVAKDTQFWTALLLTFKYVIAVVILVNVIAFGIAYLLTRGIKGQNFFRAGFFTPNLIGGIVLGYIWQFVFSRVFVNIGEATGMKLFEISWLSDPDKAFAAMVLVTVWQLSGYMILIYVAGFMGLSEDVLEAASLDGAAGFNKLRYIVLPLMMSSITICLFLTLSRAFMVYDVNLALTAGGPYGTTEMAAMHVYEKAFTSRQFGVGQAEALVLFIVVACISGLQVYLTKKKEVEA
;
A
#
# COMPACT_ATOMS: atom_id res chain seq x y z
N MET A 1 -1.97 -44.94 -21.65
CA MET A 1 -1.27 -43.98 -22.58
C MET A 1 -1.57 -42.52 -22.30
N LYS A 2 -1.37 -41.99 -21.08
CA LYS A 2 -1.75 -40.59 -20.76
C LYS A 2 -0.65 -39.76 -20.06
N SER A 3 0.61 -40.23 -20.01
CA SER A 3 1.64 -39.58 -19.19
C SER A 3 2.74 -38.80 -19.97
N LYS A 4 2.88 -38.99 -21.27
CA LYS A 4 4.00 -38.39 -22.02
C LYS A 4 3.80 -36.92 -22.49
N ASN A 5 2.58 -36.40 -22.55
CA ASN A 5 2.32 -35.03 -23.02
C ASN A 5 2.22 -33.99 -21.89
N LYS A 6 1.88 -34.40 -20.67
CA LYS A 6 1.74 -33.43 -19.55
C LYS A 6 3.00 -32.61 -19.26
N GLY A 7 4.19 -33.21 -19.42
CA GLY A 7 5.46 -32.50 -19.24
C GLY A 7 5.75 -31.49 -20.32
N LYS A 8 5.41 -31.78 -21.58
CA LYS A 8 5.60 -30.87 -22.71
C LYS A 8 4.61 -29.68 -22.63
N ASP A 9 3.34 -29.96 -22.34
CA ASP A 9 2.31 -28.93 -22.20
C ASP A 9 2.64 -28.02 -21.02
N PHE A 10 3.03 -28.58 -19.86
CA PHE A 10 3.50 -27.82 -18.70
C PHE A 10 4.72 -26.94 -19.06
N CYS A 11 5.73 -27.50 -19.73
CA CYS A 11 6.91 -26.73 -20.15
C CYS A 11 6.55 -25.57 -21.09
N ILE A 12 5.65 -25.78 -22.05
CA ILE A 12 5.27 -24.74 -23.01
C ILE A 12 4.55 -23.58 -22.28
N PHE A 13 3.55 -23.86 -21.44
CA PHE A 13 2.80 -22.85 -20.72
C PHE A 13 3.63 -22.15 -19.63
N ALA A 14 4.39 -22.91 -18.83
CA ALA A 14 5.24 -22.36 -17.79
C ALA A 14 6.44 -21.58 -18.37
N LEU A 15 7.06 -22.08 -19.46
CA LEU A 15 8.20 -21.44 -20.11
C LEU A 15 7.88 -20.05 -20.62
N LEU A 16 6.71 -19.89 -21.26
CA LEU A 16 6.27 -18.59 -21.76
C LEU A 16 6.10 -17.59 -20.62
N GLY A 17 5.42 -17.98 -19.54
CA GLY A 17 5.25 -17.14 -18.35
C GLY A 17 6.58 -16.77 -17.67
N ILE A 18 7.49 -17.75 -17.51
CA ILE A 18 8.81 -17.53 -16.93
C ILE A 18 9.64 -16.60 -17.83
N LEU A 19 9.58 -16.77 -19.15
CA LEU A 19 10.32 -15.96 -20.12
C LEU A 19 9.86 -14.49 -20.04
N PHE A 20 8.56 -14.23 -20.09
CA PHE A 20 8.02 -12.88 -19.94
C PHE A 20 8.33 -12.27 -18.58
N PHE A 21 8.17 -13.02 -17.49
CA PHE A 21 8.53 -12.55 -16.15
C PHE A 21 10.01 -12.19 -16.06
N THR A 22 10.88 -13.05 -16.59
CA THR A 22 12.33 -12.79 -16.61
C THR A 22 12.65 -11.55 -17.44
N ALA A 23 12.09 -11.42 -18.65
CA ALA A 23 12.39 -10.32 -19.55
C ALA A 23 11.85 -8.96 -19.03
N VAL A 24 10.66 -8.94 -18.42
CA VAL A 24 9.98 -7.69 -18.02
C VAL A 24 10.27 -7.31 -16.58
N VAL A 25 10.54 -8.26 -15.69
CA VAL A 25 10.74 -7.99 -14.26
C VAL A 25 12.21 -8.19 -13.86
N ILE A 26 12.75 -9.40 -14.08
CA ILE A 26 14.09 -9.75 -13.56
C ILE A 26 15.20 -8.96 -14.27
N VAL A 27 15.17 -8.90 -15.60
CA VAL A 27 16.23 -8.20 -16.38
C VAL A 27 16.26 -6.70 -16.04
N PRO A 28 15.14 -5.95 -16.05
CA PRO A 28 15.16 -4.53 -15.64
C PRO A 28 15.57 -4.34 -14.18
N PHE A 29 15.15 -5.24 -13.26
CA PHE A 29 15.55 -5.18 -11.86
C PHE A 29 17.08 -5.33 -11.69
N VAL A 30 17.66 -6.38 -12.29
CA VAL A 30 19.12 -6.61 -12.23
C VAL A 30 19.89 -5.45 -12.89
N TYR A 31 19.36 -4.93 -14.00
CA TYR A 31 19.93 -3.77 -14.64
C TYR A 31 19.85 -2.52 -13.75
N GLY A 32 18.71 -2.31 -13.08
CA GLY A 32 18.56 -1.25 -12.07
C GLY A 32 19.57 -1.37 -10.94
N VAL A 33 19.79 -2.59 -10.42
CA VAL A 33 20.84 -2.84 -9.42
C VAL A 33 22.24 -2.50 -9.95
N TYR A 34 22.55 -2.85 -11.21
CA TYR A 34 23.80 -2.45 -11.84
C TYR A 34 23.97 -0.92 -11.89
N LEU A 35 22.90 -0.18 -12.23
CA LEU A 35 22.94 1.28 -12.32
C LEU A 35 23.22 1.97 -10.98
N THR A 36 22.93 1.34 -9.85
CA THR A 36 23.28 1.88 -8.52
C THR A 36 24.77 2.05 -8.31
N PHE A 37 25.62 1.33 -9.07
CA PHE A 37 27.07 1.40 -9.02
C PHE A 37 27.68 2.34 -10.07
N THR A 38 26.85 3.11 -10.78
CA THR A 38 27.27 4.00 -11.86
C THR A 38 26.93 5.46 -11.58
N ASP A 39 27.60 6.37 -12.28
CA ASP A 39 27.32 7.82 -12.24
C ASP A 39 26.28 8.25 -13.27
N TRP A 40 25.46 7.31 -13.74
CA TRP A 40 24.53 7.59 -14.83
C TRP A 40 23.47 8.62 -14.45
N ASN A 41 23.28 9.61 -15.34
CA ASN A 41 22.33 10.69 -15.20
C ASN A 41 20.99 10.47 -15.93
N GLY A 42 20.76 9.27 -16.51
CA GLY A 42 19.55 8.94 -17.25
C GLY A 42 19.58 9.28 -18.74
N VAL A 43 20.54 10.11 -19.20
CA VAL A 43 20.62 10.61 -20.58
C VAL A 43 21.95 10.27 -21.28
N SER A 44 23.05 10.31 -20.56
CA SER A 44 24.39 10.06 -21.10
C SER A 44 24.50 8.63 -21.63
N GLN A 45 25.19 8.48 -22.78
CA GLN A 45 25.55 7.16 -23.32
C GLN A 45 26.65 6.49 -22.49
N VAL A 46 27.54 7.29 -21.89
CA VAL A 46 28.62 6.79 -21.03
C VAL A 46 28.13 6.62 -19.61
N LYS A 47 28.44 5.48 -19.01
CA LYS A 47 28.15 5.12 -17.62
C LYS A 47 29.45 4.66 -16.99
N ASN A 48 30.01 5.48 -16.12
CA ASN A 48 31.24 5.11 -15.41
C ASN A 48 30.90 4.31 -14.17
N PHE A 49 31.61 3.25 -13.92
CA PHE A 49 31.50 2.49 -12.69
C PHE A 49 32.18 3.24 -11.53
N ILE A 50 31.41 3.58 -10.48
CA ILE A 50 31.86 4.37 -9.33
C ILE A 50 31.81 3.59 -8.01
N GLY A 51 31.57 2.28 -8.06
CA GLY A 51 31.47 1.42 -6.88
C GLY A 51 30.33 1.84 -5.95
N LEU A 52 30.60 1.92 -4.64
CA LEU A 52 29.60 2.22 -3.62
C LEU A 52 29.36 3.73 -3.37
N LYS A 53 29.85 4.62 -4.22
CA LYS A 53 29.78 6.07 -4.02
C LYS A 53 28.32 6.56 -3.87
N ASN A 54 27.39 6.01 -4.66
CA ASN A 54 25.97 6.37 -4.54
C ASN A 54 25.40 5.97 -3.17
N TYR A 55 25.72 4.81 -2.65
CA TYR A 55 25.24 4.37 -1.31
C TYR A 55 25.82 5.23 -0.18
N VAL A 56 27.05 5.69 -0.30
CA VAL A 56 27.62 6.67 0.64
C VAL A 56 26.86 7.99 0.54
N GLY A 57 26.44 8.39 -0.67
CA GLY A 57 25.58 9.55 -0.90
C GLY A 57 24.23 9.39 -0.20
N VAL A 58 23.53 8.27 -0.43
CA VAL A 58 22.24 7.95 0.20
C VAL A 58 22.34 7.95 1.73
N ALA A 59 23.39 7.36 2.30
CA ALA A 59 23.60 7.34 3.75
C ALA A 59 23.73 8.75 4.37
N LYS A 60 24.18 9.73 3.59
CA LYS A 60 24.36 11.14 4.00
C LYS A 60 23.20 12.04 3.60
N ASP A 61 22.26 11.55 2.78
CA ASP A 61 21.11 12.34 2.32
C ASP A 61 20.05 12.44 3.42
N THR A 62 20.09 13.53 4.17
CA THR A 62 19.13 13.79 5.24
C THR A 62 17.70 13.95 4.74
N GLN A 63 17.49 14.42 3.50
CA GLN A 63 16.15 14.57 2.91
C GLN A 63 15.54 13.22 2.64
N PHE A 64 16.29 12.27 2.06
CA PHE A 64 15.83 10.89 1.87
C PHE A 64 15.40 10.23 3.19
N TRP A 65 16.21 10.33 4.25
CA TRP A 65 15.90 9.75 5.54
C TRP A 65 14.71 10.42 6.22
N THR A 66 14.53 11.72 6.05
CA THR A 66 13.35 12.45 6.54
C THR A 66 12.09 12.01 5.81
N ALA A 67 12.14 11.90 4.48
CA ALA A 67 11.05 11.38 3.66
C ALA A 67 10.70 9.92 4.01
N LEU A 68 11.70 9.09 4.26
CA LEU A 68 11.51 7.71 4.69
C LEU A 68 10.84 7.64 6.08
N LEU A 69 11.27 8.46 7.04
CA LEU A 69 10.65 8.53 8.38
C LEU A 69 9.19 9.01 8.30
N LEU A 70 8.91 10.01 7.47
CA LEU A 70 7.56 10.47 7.21
C LEU A 70 6.70 9.36 6.59
N THR A 71 7.27 8.62 5.63
CA THR A 71 6.61 7.45 5.03
C THR A 71 6.29 6.39 6.08
N PHE A 72 7.17 6.13 7.04
CA PHE A 72 6.88 5.21 8.14
C PHE A 72 5.68 5.66 8.97
N LYS A 73 5.62 6.94 9.36
CA LYS A 73 4.47 7.49 10.10
C LYS A 73 3.17 7.31 9.33
N TYR A 74 3.22 7.63 8.03
CA TYR A 74 2.09 7.46 7.13
C TYR A 74 1.65 6.01 7.00
N VAL A 75 2.58 5.08 6.78
CA VAL A 75 2.31 3.65 6.65
C VAL A 75 1.64 3.09 7.91
N ILE A 76 2.14 3.44 9.09
CA ILE A 76 1.55 3.01 10.36
C ILE A 76 0.09 3.47 10.46
N ALA A 77 -0.18 4.76 10.18
CA ALA A 77 -1.52 5.30 10.22
C ALA A 77 -2.46 4.61 9.22
N VAL A 78 -2.02 4.47 7.96
CA VAL A 78 -2.80 3.84 6.88
C VAL A 78 -3.07 2.37 7.18
N VAL A 79 -2.04 1.59 7.57
CA VAL A 79 -2.19 0.15 7.85
C VAL A 79 -3.19 -0.09 8.98
N ILE A 80 -3.10 0.67 10.07
CA ILE A 80 -4.04 0.53 11.19
C ILE A 80 -5.45 0.90 10.75
N LEU A 81 -5.63 2.08 10.17
CA LEU A 81 -6.97 2.58 9.83
C LEU A 81 -7.65 1.75 8.75
N VAL A 82 -6.95 1.39 7.68
CA VAL A 82 -7.50 0.56 6.60
C VAL A 82 -7.96 -0.79 7.14
N ASN A 83 -7.11 -1.47 7.92
CA ASN A 83 -7.46 -2.82 8.38
C ASN A 83 -8.55 -2.80 9.45
N VAL A 84 -8.55 -1.84 10.37
CA VAL A 84 -9.61 -1.70 11.37
C VAL A 84 -10.96 -1.38 10.70
N ILE A 85 -10.99 -0.42 9.78
CA ILE A 85 -12.21 -0.02 9.06
C ILE A 85 -12.69 -1.17 8.16
N ALA A 86 -11.79 -1.76 7.37
CA ALA A 86 -12.16 -2.82 6.44
C ALA A 86 -12.64 -4.07 7.16
N PHE A 87 -11.98 -4.49 8.23
CA PHE A 87 -12.42 -5.63 9.06
C PHE A 87 -13.79 -5.37 9.69
N GLY A 88 -13.98 -4.17 10.29
CA GLY A 88 -15.25 -3.80 10.92
C GLY A 88 -16.41 -3.76 9.92
N ILE A 89 -16.22 -3.15 8.76
CA ILE A 89 -17.26 -3.10 7.70
C ILE A 89 -17.53 -4.50 7.14
N ALA A 90 -16.50 -5.31 6.88
CA ALA A 90 -16.65 -6.68 6.41
C ALA A 90 -17.44 -7.54 7.40
N TYR A 91 -17.13 -7.43 8.69
CA TYR A 91 -17.87 -8.11 9.75
C TYR A 91 -19.35 -7.72 9.79
N LEU A 92 -19.69 -6.44 9.59
CA LEU A 92 -21.07 -5.99 9.49
C LEU A 92 -21.77 -6.54 8.24
N LEU A 93 -21.09 -6.46 7.07
CA LEU A 93 -21.64 -6.90 5.79
C LEU A 93 -21.90 -8.43 5.73
N THR A 94 -21.23 -9.23 6.54
CA THR A 94 -21.44 -10.68 6.59
C THR A 94 -22.56 -11.12 7.54
N ARG A 95 -23.19 -10.17 8.27
CA ARG A 95 -24.33 -10.45 9.16
C ARG A 95 -25.71 -10.44 8.48
N GLY A 96 -25.76 -10.56 7.16
CA GLY A 96 -27.04 -10.66 6.44
C GLY A 96 -27.77 -9.32 6.22
N ILE A 97 -27.03 -8.21 6.16
CA ILE A 97 -27.61 -6.88 5.89
C ILE A 97 -28.24 -6.86 4.49
N LYS A 98 -29.47 -6.37 4.39
CA LYS A 98 -30.14 -6.17 3.10
C LYS A 98 -29.33 -5.22 2.22
N GLY A 99 -29.07 -5.61 0.96
CA GLY A 99 -28.29 -4.79 0.02
C GLY A 99 -26.78 -4.92 0.17
N GLN A 100 -26.27 -5.93 0.86
CA GLN A 100 -24.82 -6.14 1.08
C GLN A 100 -23.99 -6.05 -0.21
N ASN A 101 -24.49 -6.55 -1.34
CA ASN A 101 -23.78 -6.49 -2.62
C ASN A 101 -23.65 -5.07 -3.16
N PHE A 102 -24.66 -4.22 -2.93
CA PHE A 102 -24.60 -2.81 -3.27
C PHE A 102 -23.52 -2.08 -2.44
N PHE A 103 -23.49 -2.33 -1.13
CA PHE A 103 -22.45 -1.74 -0.26
C PHE A 103 -21.06 -2.24 -0.63
N ARG A 104 -20.89 -3.54 -0.91
CA ARG A 104 -19.60 -4.10 -1.39
C ARG A 104 -19.12 -3.37 -2.66
N ALA A 105 -20.01 -3.20 -3.65
CA ALA A 105 -19.67 -2.48 -4.88
C ALA A 105 -19.33 -1.01 -4.60
N GLY A 106 -20.13 -0.32 -3.77
CA GLY A 106 -19.90 1.09 -3.42
C GLY A 106 -18.55 1.33 -2.71
N PHE A 107 -18.22 0.50 -1.73
CA PHE A 107 -16.93 0.59 -1.04
C PHE A 107 -15.74 0.25 -1.94
N PHE A 108 -15.92 -0.65 -2.90
CA PHE A 108 -14.84 -1.03 -3.82
C PHE A 108 -14.57 0.02 -4.91
N THR A 109 -15.56 0.83 -5.27
CA THR A 109 -15.47 1.83 -6.36
C THR A 109 -14.25 2.75 -6.25
N PRO A 110 -13.89 3.33 -5.06
CA PRO A 110 -12.72 4.20 -4.94
C PRO A 110 -11.40 3.53 -5.34
N ASN A 111 -11.26 2.24 -5.11
CA ASN A 111 -10.05 1.49 -5.48
C ASN A 111 -9.85 1.36 -7.01
N LEU A 112 -10.92 1.52 -7.80
CA LEU A 112 -10.87 1.48 -9.27
C LEU A 112 -10.38 2.80 -9.87
N ILE A 113 -10.38 3.89 -9.08
CA ILE A 113 -9.94 5.20 -9.55
C ILE A 113 -8.41 5.24 -9.47
N GLY A 114 -7.76 5.60 -10.59
CA GLY A 114 -6.31 5.76 -10.62
C GLY A 114 -5.83 6.86 -9.64
N GLY A 115 -4.70 6.63 -8.99
CA GLY A 115 -4.20 7.48 -7.91
C GLY A 115 -4.04 8.95 -8.28
N ILE A 116 -3.59 9.26 -9.50
CA ILE A 116 -3.46 10.64 -10.00
C ILE A 116 -4.83 11.32 -10.11
N VAL A 117 -5.81 10.66 -10.73
CA VAL A 117 -7.17 11.20 -10.87
C VAL A 117 -7.81 11.41 -9.49
N LEU A 118 -7.67 10.42 -8.61
CA LEU A 118 -8.14 10.48 -7.24
C LEU A 118 -7.51 11.65 -6.49
N GLY A 119 -6.20 11.82 -6.61
CA GLY A 119 -5.46 12.90 -5.97
C GLY A 119 -5.98 14.29 -6.39
N TYR A 120 -6.20 14.53 -7.67
CA TYR A 120 -6.74 15.81 -8.16
C TYR A 120 -8.20 16.04 -7.74
N ILE A 121 -9.04 15.00 -7.72
CA ILE A 121 -10.42 15.14 -7.20
C ILE A 121 -10.38 15.61 -5.75
N TRP A 122 -9.59 14.95 -4.91
CA TRP A 122 -9.48 15.30 -3.49
C TRP A 122 -8.74 16.61 -3.26
N GLN A 123 -7.77 16.97 -4.11
CA GLN A 123 -7.14 18.28 -4.09
C GLN A 123 -8.20 19.40 -4.25
N PHE A 124 -9.12 19.24 -5.21
CA PHE A 124 -10.23 20.16 -5.39
C PHE A 124 -11.16 20.18 -4.16
N VAL A 125 -11.47 19.02 -3.58
CA VAL A 125 -12.32 18.94 -2.39
C VAL A 125 -11.68 19.67 -1.21
N PHE A 126 -10.42 19.41 -0.89
CA PHE A 126 -9.74 20.02 0.26
C PHE A 126 -9.43 21.50 0.07
N SER A 127 -9.15 21.92 -1.17
CA SER A 127 -8.75 23.32 -1.46
C SER A 127 -9.91 24.24 -1.79
N ARG A 128 -11.06 23.73 -2.22
CA ARG A 128 -12.20 24.54 -2.65
C ARG A 128 -13.49 24.19 -1.90
N VAL A 129 -13.91 22.92 -1.96
CA VAL A 129 -15.19 22.51 -1.38
C VAL A 129 -15.20 22.73 0.14
N PHE A 130 -14.15 22.29 0.84
CA PHE A 130 -14.06 22.48 2.28
C PHE A 130 -13.99 23.95 2.67
N VAL A 131 -13.24 24.78 1.95
CA VAL A 131 -13.16 26.23 2.21
C VAL A 131 -14.52 26.89 2.04
N ASN A 132 -15.25 26.60 0.95
CA ASN A 132 -16.60 27.12 0.75
C ASN A 132 -17.59 26.68 1.87
N ILE A 133 -17.46 25.44 2.36
CA ILE A 133 -18.25 25.00 3.52
C ILE A 133 -17.86 25.77 4.78
N GLY A 134 -16.57 26.04 4.99
CA GLY A 134 -16.07 26.84 6.11
C GLY A 134 -16.62 28.26 6.09
N GLU A 135 -16.59 28.93 4.93
CA GLU A 135 -17.16 30.25 4.73
C GLU A 135 -18.68 30.30 4.98
N ALA A 136 -19.41 29.27 4.49
CA ALA A 136 -20.86 29.21 4.64
C ALA A 136 -21.32 28.87 6.06
N THR A 137 -20.54 28.07 6.81
CA THR A 137 -20.94 27.54 8.13
C THR A 137 -20.22 28.18 9.31
N GLY A 138 -19.12 28.93 9.07
CA GLY A 138 -18.24 29.46 10.13
C GLY A 138 -17.40 28.41 10.85
N MET A 139 -17.29 27.19 10.29
CA MET A 139 -16.52 26.10 10.92
C MET A 139 -15.01 26.33 10.75
N LYS A 140 -14.31 26.62 11.84
CA LYS A 140 -12.85 26.85 11.87
C LYS A 140 -12.02 25.73 11.24
N LEU A 141 -12.51 24.49 11.26
CA LEU A 141 -11.83 23.32 10.67
C LEU A 141 -11.65 23.47 9.16
N PHE A 142 -12.56 24.20 8.48
CA PHE A 142 -12.61 24.37 7.04
C PHE A 142 -12.34 25.83 6.59
N GLU A 143 -11.92 26.70 7.52
CA GLU A 143 -11.65 28.12 7.25
C GLU A 143 -10.55 28.30 6.19
N ILE A 144 -9.55 27.43 6.20
CA ILE A 144 -8.45 27.43 5.24
C ILE A 144 -8.31 26.06 4.55
N SER A 145 -7.71 26.04 3.37
CA SER A 145 -7.40 24.78 2.69
C SER A 145 -6.59 23.84 3.60
N TRP A 146 -7.03 22.60 3.70
CA TRP A 146 -6.30 21.57 4.43
C TRP A 146 -4.89 21.34 3.86
N LEU A 147 -4.70 21.60 2.57
CA LEU A 147 -3.41 21.38 1.91
C LEU A 147 -2.40 22.53 2.16
N SER A 148 -2.83 23.61 2.82
CA SER A 148 -1.95 24.71 3.21
C SER A 148 -1.33 24.54 4.60
N ASP A 149 -1.81 23.57 5.39
CA ASP A 149 -1.34 23.26 6.74
C ASP A 149 -0.66 21.88 6.74
N PRO A 150 0.59 21.75 7.25
CA PRO A 150 1.34 20.50 7.23
C PRO A 150 0.61 19.30 7.85
N ASP A 151 0.00 19.48 9.02
CA ASP A 151 -0.66 18.39 9.74
C ASP A 151 -1.96 17.97 9.05
N LYS A 152 -2.73 18.95 8.54
CA LYS A 152 -3.95 18.69 7.79
C LYS A 152 -3.63 18.07 6.42
N ALA A 153 -2.56 18.49 5.74
CA ALA A 153 -2.14 17.91 4.47
C ALA A 153 -1.72 16.43 4.66
N PHE A 154 -1.00 16.13 5.74
CA PHE A 154 -0.69 14.75 6.09
C PHE A 154 -1.96 13.94 6.40
N ALA A 155 -2.89 14.49 7.17
CA ALA A 155 -4.17 13.85 7.47
C ALA A 155 -5.01 13.63 6.20
N ALA A 156 -5.00 14.59 5.25
CA ALA A 156 -5.65 14.47 3.95
C ALA A 156 -5.08 13.29 3.13
N MET A 157 -3.75 13.17 3.09
CA MET A 157 -3.07 12.02 2.45
C MET A 157 -3.53 10.69 3.06
N VAL A 158 -3.55 10.58 4.38
CA VAL A 158 -4.01 9.38 5.08
C VAL A 158 -5.48 9.09 4.77
N LEU A 159 -6.35 10.09 4.85
CA LEU A 159 -7.80 9.95 4.62
C LEU A 159 -8.10 9.43 3.21
N VAL A 160 -7.49 10.04 2.19
CA VAL A 160 -7.70 9.64 0.79
C VAL A 160 -7.26 8.20 0.56
N THR A 161 -6.10 7.83 1.08
CA THR A 161 -5.57 6.48 0.91
C THR A 161 -6.36 5.43 1.70
N VAL A 162 -6.78 5.76 2.92
CA VAL A 162 -7.66 4.89 3.72
C VAL A 162 -8.98 4.64 2.97
N TRP A 163 -9.61 5.70 2.43
CA TRP A 163 -10.83 5.56 1.64
C TRP A 163 -10.62 4.71 0.38
N GLN A 164 -9.51 4.91 -0.34
CA GLN A 164 -9.19 4.16 -1.55
C GLN A 164 -8.92 2.67 -1.28
N LEU A 165 -8.09 2.37 -0.27
CA LEU A 165 -7.62 1.00 -0.04
C LEU A 165 -8.61 0.15 0.76
N SER A 166 -9.41 0.75 1.65
CA SER A 166 -10.33 0.02 2.52
C SER A 166 -11.29 -0.85 1.72
N GLY A 167 -11.80 -0.37 0.58
CA GLY A 167 -12.76 -1.12 -0.22
C GLY A 167 -12.24 -2.46 -0.72
N TYR A 168 -10.99 -2.51 -1.16
CA TYR A 168 -10.36 -3.75 -1.59
C TYR A 168 -10.12 -4.71 -0.42
N MET A 169 -9.69 -4.19 0.73
CA MET A 169 -9.49 -5.00 1.94
C MET A 169 -10.81 -5.53 2.49
N ILE A 170 -11.91 -4.75 2.38
CA ILE A 170 -13.26 -5.21 2.75
C ILE A 170 -13.62 -6.50 1.99
N LEU A 171 -13.37 -6.56 0.68
CA LEU A 171 -13.69 -7.76 -0.10
C LEU A 171 -12.88 -8.99 0.35
N ILE A 172 -11.59 -8.82 0.67
CA ILE A 172 -10.75 -9.91 1.16
C ILE A 172 -11.25 -10.39 2.53
N TYR A 173 -11.56 -9.45 3.44
CA TYR A 173 -12.11 -9.81 4.75
C TYR A 173 -13.49 -10.46 4.66
N VAL A 174 -14.36 -9.99 3.76
CA VAL A 174 -15.66 -10.63 3.51
C VAL A 174 -15.47 -12.06 3.02
N ALA A 175 -14.55 -12.29 2.09
CA ALA A 175 -14.24 -13.64 1.62
C ALA A 175 -13.71 -14.52 2.78
N GLY A 176 -12.85 -13.98 3.64
CA GLY A 176 -12.38 -14.68 4.84
C GLY A 176 -13.52 -15.04 5.79
N PHE A 177 -14.42 -14.10 6.11
CA PHE A 177 -15.59 -14.39 6.97
C PHE A 177 -16.53 -15.44 6.37
N MET A 178 -16.73 -15.41 5.06
CA MET A 178 -17.59 -16.39 4.36
C MET A 178 -16.92 -17.79 4.26
N GLY A 179 -15.62 -17.87 4.45
CA GLY A 179 -14.87 -19.14 4.49
C GLY A 179 -14.80 -19.78 5.87
N LEU A 180 -15.33 -19.14 6.92
CA LEU A 180 -15.37 -19.74 8.26
C LEU A 180 -16.38 -20.89 8.31
N SER A 181 -16.01 -22.03 8.94
CA SER A 181 -16.90 -23.14 9.15
C SER A 181 -18.06 -22.76 10.09
N GLU A 182 -19.29 -22.96 9.62
CA GLU A 182 -20.50 -22.74 10.43
C GLU A 182 -20.51 -23.66 11.66
N ASP A 183 -20.08 -24.91 11.51
CA ASP A 183 -20.01 -25.90 12.61
C ASP A 183 -19.11 -25.41 13.76
N VAL A 184 -17.95 -24.82 13.44
CA VAL A 184 -17.03 -24.26 14.44
C VAL A 184 -17.67 -23.06 15.15
N LEU A 185 -18.37 -22.21 14.42
CA LEU A 185 -19.05 -21.03 14.98
C LEU A 185 -20.25 -21.41 15.86
N GLU A 186 -20.98 -22.47 15.50
CA GLU A 186 -22.09 -23.01 16.29
C GLU A 186 -21.59 -23.70 17.56
N ALA A 187 -20.57 -24.59 17.45
CA ALA A 187 -19.95 -25.23 18.61
C ALA A 187 -19.46 -24.20 19.62
N ALA A 188 -18.73 -23.16 19.16
CA ALA A 188 -18.29 -22.07 20.01
C ALA A 188 -19.45 -21.34 20.72
N SER A 189 -20.59 -21.22 20.05
CA SER A 189 -21.78 -20.59 20.64
C SER A 189 -22.46 -21.48 21.69
N LEU A 190 -22.44 -22.81 21.50
CA LEU A 190 -22.91 -23.79 22.48
C LEU A 190 -22.01 -23.82 23.73
N ASP A 191 -20.71 -23.62 23.54
CA ASP A 191 -19.73 -23.48 24.64
C ASP A 191 -19.81 -22.13 25.36
N GLY A 192 -20.78 -21.27 25.01
CA GLY A 192 -21.02 -19.99 25.68
C GLY A 192 -20.16 -18.83 25.15
N ALA A 193 -19.39 -19.02 24.07
CA ALA A 193 -18.65 -17.92 23.45
C ALA A 193 -19.61 -16.94 22.75
N ALA A 194 -19.68 -15.69 23.24
CA ALA A 194 -20.54 -14.66 22.68
C ALA A 194 -19.82 -13.31 22.53
N GLY A 195 -20.33 -12.45 21.66
CA GLY A 195 -19.88 -11.07 21.50
C GLY A 195 -18.39 -10.95 21.21
N PHE A 196 -17.71 -10.09 21.99
CA PHE A 196 -16.28 -9.81 21.82
C PHE A 196 -15.39 -11.02 22.10
N ASN A 197 -15.77 -11.91 23.01
CA ASN A 197 -15.02 -13.13 23.32
C ASN A 197 -15.01 -14.08 22.12
N LYS A 198 -16.17 -14.29 21.47
CA LYS A 198 -16.24 -15.08 20.22
C LYS A 198 -15.37 -14.47 19.11
N LEU A 199 -15.42 -13.13 18.96
CA LEU A 199 -14.58 -12.42 17.98
C LEU A 199 -13.09 -12.63 18.26
N ARG A 200 -12.66 -12.42 19.51
CA ARG A 200 -11.23 -12.42 19.88
C ARG A 200 -10.60 -13.82 19.87
N TYR A 201 -11.32 -14.83 20.40
CA TYR A 201 -10.72 -16.14 20.64
C TYR A 201 -11.06 -17.18 19.56
N ILE A 202 -12.09 -16.94 18.75
CA ILE A 202 -12.50 -17.85 17.70
C ILE A 202 -12.33 -17.22 16.32
N VAL A 203 -13.02 -16.10 16.04
CA VAL A 203 -13.05 -15.51 14.72
C VAL A 203 -11.70 -14.94 14.30
N LEU A 204 -11.04 -14.15 15.15
CA LEU A 204 -9.74 -13.54 14.80
C LEU A 204 -8.64 -14.58 14.51
N PRO A 205 -8.45 -15.65 15.29
CA PRO A 205 -7.49 -16.71 14.95
C PRO A 205 -7.79 -17.41 13.61
N LEU A 206 -9.06 -17.71 13.32
CA LEU A 206 -9.47 -18.33 12.06
C LEU A 206 -9.35 -17.38 10.86
N MET A 207 -9.42 -16.08 11.10
CA MET A 207 -9.25 -15.02 10.09
C MET A 207 -7.79 -14.64 9.83
N MET A 208 -6.82 -15.26 10.54
CA MET A 208 -5.41 -14.82 10.47
C MET A 208 -4.84 -14.85 9.06
N SER A 209 -5.22 -15.81 8.22
CA SER A 209 -4.78 -15.86 6.82
C SER A 209 -5.24 -14.61 6.04
N SER A 210 -6.52 -14.23 6.14
CA SER A 210 -7.05 -13.00 5.52
C SER A 210 -6.42 -11.74 6.10
N ILE A 211 -6.17 -11.71 7.42
CA ILE A 211 -5.48 -10.60 8.09
C ILE A 211 -4.05 -10.47 7.58
N THR A 212 -3.32 -11.58 7.45
CA THR A 212 -1.96 -11.60 6.90
C THR A 212 -1.91 -10.99 5.49
N ILE A 213 -2.84 -11.40 4.62
CA ILE A 213 -2.93 -10.88 3.24
C ILE A 213 -3.27 -9.39 3.23
N CYS A 214 -4.26 -8.96 4.00
CA CYS A 214 -4.67 -7.55 4.06
C CYS A 214 -3.56 -6.64 4.61
N LEU A 215 -2.89 -7.07 5.68
CA LEU A 215 -1.75 -6.34 6.24
C LEU A 215 -0.60 -6.22 5.22
N PHE A 216 -0.22 -7.32 4.55
CA PHE A 216 0.82 -7.32 3.54
C PHE A 216 0.50 -6.37 2.38
N LEU A 217 -0.71 -6.47 1.83
CA LEU A 217 -1.13 -5.64 0.69
C LEU A 217 -1.22 -4.16 1.06
N THR A 218 -1.78 -3.84 2.23
CA THR A 218 -1.88 -2.46 2.70
C THR A 218 -0.50 -1.86 2.96
N LEU A 219 0.38 -2.62 3.62
CA LEU A 219 1.75 -2.19 3.93
C LEU A 219 2.54 -1.93 2.65
N SER A 220 2.54 -2.88 1.71
CA SER A 220 3.27 -2.74 0.44
C SER A 220 2.78 -1.53 -0.37
N ARG A 221 1.45 -1.33 -0.48
CA ARG A 221 0.88 -0.19 -1.21
C ARG A 221 1.14 1.14 -0.52
N ALA A 222 1.07 1.19 0.81
CA ALA A 222 1.31 2.42 1.56
C ALA A 222 2.76 2.90 1.48
N PHE A 223 3.75 1.99 1.50
CA PHE A 223 5.15 2.37 1.30
C PHE A 223 5.45 2.90 -0.11
N MET A 224 4.70 2.45 -1.11
CA MET A 224 4.90 2.82 -2.51
C MET A 224 3.95 3.95 -2.95
N VAL A 225 3.39 4.72 -2.01
CA VAL A 225 2.50 5.83 -2.34
C VAL A 225 3.26 6.91 -3.11
N TYR A 226 2.90 7.10 -4.38
CA TYR A 226 3.47 8.11 -5.27
C TYR A 226 2.38 8.94 -5.96
N ASP A 227 1.48 8.28 -6.70
CA ASP A 227 0.46 8.95 -7.52
C ASP A 227 -0.43 9.92 -6.73
N VAL A 228 -0.96 9.44 -5.60
CA VAL A 228 -1.80 10.27 -4.71
C VAL A 228 -0.95 11.39 -4.08
N ASN A 229 0.28 11.12 -3.67
CA ASN A 229 1.18 12.12 -3.10
C ASN A 229 1.48 13.21 -4.12
N LEU A 230 1.81 12.85 -5.36
CA LEU A 230 2.07 13.79 -6.44
C LEU A 230 0.85 14.66 -6.75
N ALA A 231 -0.32 14.05 -6.95
CA ALA A 231 -1.50 14.76 -7.41
C ALA A 231 -2.23 15.54 -6.31
N LEU A 232 -2.17 15.09 -5.05
CA LEU A 232 -2.88 15.73 -3.94
C LEU A 232 -2.08 16.89 -3.35
N THR A 233 -0.81 16.67 -3.02
CA THR A 233 0.01 17.63 -2.27
C THR A 233 1.28 18.05 -2.99
N ALA A 234 1.75 17.29 -3.99
CA ALA A 234 3.05 17.45 -4.62
C ALA A 234 4.20 17.65 -3.59
N GLY A 235 4.14 16.86 -2.48
CA GLY A 235 5.09 16.97 -1.37
C GLY A 235 4.86 18.15 -0.42
N GLY A 236 3.96 19.08 -0.75
CA GLY A 236 3.70 20.30 0.02
C GLY A 236 2.79 20.12 1.25
N PRO A 237 2.66 21.19 2.07
CA PRO A 237 3.41 22.44 2.01
C PRO A 237 4.86 22.25 2.50
N TYR A 238 5.79 22.97 1.95
CA TYR A 238 7.21 23.04 2.39
C TYR A 238 7.94 21.67 2.46
N GLY A 239 7.59 20.68 1.63
CA GLY A 239 8.17 19.34 1.67
C GLY A 239 7.66 18.43 2.80
N THR A 240 6.68 18.89 3.60
CA THR A 240 6.21 18.15 4.79
C THR A 240 5.36 16.92 4.50
N THR A 241 4.98 16.71 3.24
CA THR A 241 4.28 15.50 2.78
C THR A 241 5.05 14.77 1.68
N GLU A 242 6.34 15.07 1.48
CA GLU A 242 7.17 14.37 0.52
C GLU A 242 7.48 12.97 1.02
N MET A 243 6.83 11.96 0.43
CA MET A 243 7.06 10.55 0.76
C MET A 243 8.30 9.99 0.04
N ALA A 244 8.89 8.92 0.59
CA ALA A 244 10.14 8.35 0.07
C ALA A 244 10.08 7.99 -1.42
N ALA A 245 8.96 7.43 -1.91
CA ALA A 245 8.81 7.12 -3.33
C ALA A 245 8.82 8.37 -4.22
N MET A 246 8.26 9.48 -3.74
CA MET A 246 8.29 10.76 -4.44
C MET A 246 9.71 11.35 -4.45
N HIS A 247 10.39 11.34 -3.31
CA HIS A 247 11.80 11.77 -3.19
C HIS A 247 12.70 11.02 -4.19
N VAL A 248 12.60 9.69 -4.21
CA VAL A 248 13.35 8.84 -5.16
C VAL A 248 13.09 9.25 -6.62
N TYR A 249 11.82 9.49 -6.97
CA TYR A 249 11.47 9.93 -8.31
C TYR A 249 12.09 11.29 -8.65
N GLU A 250 11.99 12.27 -7.76
CA GLU A 250 12.56 13.61 -7.96
C GLU A 250 14.08 13.57 -8.08
N LYS A 251 14.75 12.75 -7.26
CA LYS A 251 16.20 12.55 -7.32
C LYS A 251 16.63 11.95 -8.67
N ALA A 252 15.94 10.92 -9.13
CA ALA A 252 16.26 10.23 -10.37
C ALA A 252 15.96 11.09 -11.60
N PHE A 253 14.74 11.61 -11.71
CA PHE A 253 14.23 12.20 -12.95
C PHE A 253 14.33 13.72 -12.99
N THR A 254 13.97 14.41 -11.92
CA THR A 254 14.00 15.88 -11.88
C THR A 254 15.43 16.38 -11.69
N SER A 255 16.16 15.82 -10.73
CA SER A 255 17.56 16.18 -10.44
C SER A 255 18.57 15.53 -11.38
N ARG A 256 18.12 14.62 -12.26
CA ARG A 256 18.97 13.88 -13.20
C ARG A 256 20.12 13.12 -12.54
N GLN A 257 19.93 12.64 -11.31
CA GLN A 257 20.87 11.83 -10.56
C GLN A 257 20.40 10.37 -10.53
N PHE A 258 20.28 9.76 -11.73
CA PHE A 258 19.63 8.47 -11.90
C PHE A 258 20.31 7.35 -11.08
N GLY A 259 21.65 7.30 -11.05
CA GLY A 259 22.40 6.34 -10.26
C GLY A 259 22.12 6.45 -8.75
N VAL A 260 22.00 7.68 -8.22
CA VAL A 260 21.66 7.93 -6.80
C VAL A 260 20.22 7.56 -6.53
N GLY A 261 19.26 8.05 -7.33
CA GLY A 261 17.84 7.72 -7.16
C GLY A 261 17.57 6.22 -7.26
N GLN A 262 18.32 5.51 -8.12
CA GLN A 262 18.23 4.05 -8.21
C GLN A 262 18.78 3.37 -6.95
N ALA A 263 19.84 3.93 -6.31
CA ALA A 263 20.35 3.42 -5.05
C ALA A 263 19.35 3.67 -3.89
N GLU A 264 18.70 4.84 -3.84
CA GLU A 264 17.61 5.14 -2.90
C GLU A 264 16.42 4.19 -3.09
N ALA A 265 16.01 3.95 -4.36
CA ALA A 265 14.96 2.99 -4.69
C ALA A 265 15.28 1.58 -4.18
N LEU A 266 16.54 1.13 -4.33
CA LEU A 266 16.95 -0.18 -3.85
C LEU A 266 16.95 -0.25 -2.31
N VAL A 267 17.40 0.81 -1.62
CA VAL A 267 17.30 0.90 -0.15
C VAL A 267 15.84 0.84 0.29
N LEU A 268 14.96 1.62 -0.33
CA LEU A 268 13.53 1.59 -0.04
C LEU A 268 12.94 0.18 -0.28
N PHE A 269 13.28 -0.46 -1.39
CA PHE A 269 12.85 -1.82 -1.71
C PHE A 269 13.28 -2.83 -0.62
N ILE A 270 14.54 -2.77 -0.17
CA ILE A 270 15.05 -3.66 0.88
C ILE A 270 14.30 -3.42 2.20
N VAL A 271 14.07 -2.17 2.58
CA VAL A 271 13.31 -1.81 3.78
C VAL A 271 11.89 -2.40 3.71
N VAL A 272 11.18 -2.18 2.60
CA VAL A 272 9.82 -2.70 2.41
C VAL A 272 9.81 -4.22 2.41
N ALA A 273 10.73 -4.87 1.71
CA ALA A 273 10.83 -6.33 1.65
C ALA A 273 11.11 -6.95 3.04
N CYS A 274 12.01 -6.36 3.82
CA CYS A 274 12.30 -6.81 5.18
C CYS A 274 11.08 -6.66 6.11
N ILE A 275 10.40 -5.52 6.08
CA ILE A 275 9.23 -5.27 6.93
C ILE A 275 8.07 -6.16 6.54
N SER A 276 7.77 -6.28 5.24
CA SER A 276 6.70 -7.14 4.72
C SER A 276 6.99 -8.60 5.00
N GLY A 277 8.24 -9.05 4.80
CA GLY A 277 8.67 -10.41 5.11
C GLY A 277 8.54 -10.73 6.60
N LEU A 278 8.97 -9.81 7.47
CA LEU A 278 8.82 -9.95 8.92
C LEU A 278 7.35 -10.00 9.33
N GLN A 279 6.50 -9.12 8.78
CA GLN A 279 5.07 -9.10 9.03
C GLN A 279 4.43 -10.45 8.67
N VAL A 280 4.68 -10.97 7.47
CA VAL A 280 4.16 -12.26 7.03
C VAL A 280 4.66 -13.39 7.93
N TYR A 281 5.95 -13.41 8.28
CA TYR A 281 6.51 -14.41 9.17
C TYR A 281 5.85 -14.43 10.55
N LEU A 282 5.61 -13.24 11.13
CA LEU A 282 5.00 -13.11 12.45
C LEU A 282 3.50 -13.46 12.45
N THR A 283 2.78 -13.10 11.39
CA THR A 283 1.34 -13.37 11.31
C THR A 283 1.06 -14.81 10.92
N LYS A 284 1.86 -15.40 10.00
CA LYS A 284 1.71 -16.80 9.59
C LYS A 284 1.88 -17.79 10.75
N LYS A 285 2.72 -17.48 11.74
CA LYS A 285 2.85 -18.30 12.95
C LYS A 285 1.57 -18.38 13.80
N LYS A 286 0.62 -17.49 13.58
CA LYS A 286 -0.66 -17.40 14.32
C LYS A 286 -1.83 -17.94 13.51
N GLU A 287 -1.60 -18.40 12.28
CA GLU A 287 -2.62 -19.04 11.45
C GLU A 287 -2.98 -20.39 12.06
N VAL A 288 -4.27 -20.65 12.17
CA VAL A 288 -4.84 -21.91 12.62
C VAL A 288 -5.49 -22.54 11.40
N GLU A 289 -5.07 -23.76 11.06
CA GLU A 289 -5.76 -24.58 10.06
C GLU A 289 -7.02 -25.14 10.73
N ALA A 290 -8.20 -24.86 10.18
CA ALA A 290 -9.49 -25.36 10.62
C ALA A 290 -10.09 -26.31 9.58
#